data_3d7b8d709685bf10936d5b508eed217f
#
_entry.id   3d7b8d709685bf10936d5b508eed217f
#
_cell.length_a   1.000
_cell.length_b   1.000
_cell.length_c   1.000
_cell.angle_alpha   90.00
_cell.angle_beta   90.00
_cell.angle_gamma   90.00
#
_symmetry.space_group_name_H-M   'P 1'
#
loop_
_entity.id
_entity.type
_entity.pdbx_description
1 polymer ?
#
loop_
_entity_poly.entity_id
_entity_poly.type
_entity_poly.pdbx_seq_one_letter_code
_entity_poly.pdbx_strand_id
1 'polypeptide(L)'
;MFVNAMRELDALKTLGASKRPSSAELTEQSESDFETFDIDDISADCESDNDMSAYSIAPYCCDSLPPTPVANDESSSTDKSTDAKTIGYMLFRKANNAIRAGRLKSMPKALYDGFWNEGELACLFADSNVGKSILSVQIADHITRRLGKKVHYYDFELSEKQFQMRYTDEQTDLSYTFSDLLTIARFDHSAGLADENGDVIDIIERAAKEDECDVIIIDNISVLNNQLESGEAAGRLMARLMELKHSMNLSVLVIAHTPKRDLSQPITQNDLAGSKRLFNFFDSVFAMGKSATDSDIRYLKQIKARNGRIIYDTPSVLMGEIVKEDAMLKFVERTTVNEYSLLKSADESSQSVKQQRIVSLRGQGKSYAEIASELGISKATVSRALSKAKESV
;
A
#
# COMPACT_ATOMS: atom_id res chain seq x y z
N MET A 1 -8.42 18.92 17.61
CA MET A 1 -7.88 19.49 16.36
C MET A 1 -8.95 19.77 15.31
N PHE A 2 -9.87 18.84 15.01
CA PHE A 2 -10.89 19.06 13.97
C PHE A 2 -11.85 20.25 14.25
N VAL A 3 -12.21 20.50 15.50
CA VAL A 3 -13.13 21.60 15.87
C VAL A 3 -12.42 22.97 15.84
N ASN A 4 -11.12 23.04 16.12
CA ASN A 4 -10.35 24.27 16.02
C ASN A 4 -9.98 24.60 14.56
N ALA A 5 -9.71 23.62 13.72
CA ALA A 5 -9.47 23.83 12.30
C ALA A 5 -10.71 24.38 11.56
N MET A 6 -11.91 23.97 11.96
CA MET A 6 -13.17 24.53 11.40
C MET A 6 -13.41 25.98 11.87
N ARG A 7 -13.02 26.34 13.11
CA ARG A 7 -13.13 27.72 13.59
C ARG A 7 -12.10 28.67 12.99
N GLU A 8 -10.88 28.17 12.70
CA GLU A 8 -9.87 28.99 12.01
C GLU A 8 -10.17 29.15 10.51
N LEU A 9 -10.80 28.17 9.84
CA LEU A 9 -11.24 28.32 8.46
C LEU A 9 -12.38 29.36 8.31
N ASP A 10 -13.27 29.47 9.28
CA ASP A 10 -14.31 30.48 9.25
C ASP A 10 -13.77 31.89 9.61
N ALA A 11 -12.74 31.98 10.44
CA ALA A 11 -12.06 33.25 10.74
C ALA A 11 -11.24 33.78 9.55
N LEU A 12 -10.65 32.89 8.74
CA LEU A 12 -9.89 33.27 7.54
C LEU A 12 -10.78 33.67 6.37
N LYS A 13 -12.01 33.20 6.30
CA LYS A 13 -12.99 33.63 5.28
C LYS A 13 -13.52 35.05 5.50
N THR A 14 -13.45 35.55 6.72
CA THR A 14 -13.91 36.91 7.06
C THR A 14 -12.83 37.99 6.94
N LEU A 15 -11.55 37.62 6.74
CA LEU A 15 -10.41 38.55 6.62
C LEU A 15 -9.87 38.74 5.20
N GLY A 16 -10.48 38.11 4.21
CA GLY A 16 -9.99 38.03 2.81
C GLY A 16 -10.49 39.12 1.87
N ALA A 17 -10.68 40.38 2.33
CA ALA A 17 -10.98 41.50 1.44
C ALA A 17 -10.17 42.73 1.79
N SER A 18 -8.88 42.81 1.48
CA SER A 18 -8.17 44.06 1.15
C SER A 18 -6.69 43.83 0.82
N LYS A 19 -6.33 44.29 -0.40
CA LYS A 19 -4.99 44.72 -0.90
C LYS A 19 -3.93 43.66 -1.18
N ARG A 20 -3.74 43.40 -2.51
CA ARG A 20 -2.48 43.00 -3.11
C ARG A 20 -1.50 44.19 -3.15
N PRO A 21 -0.24 44.04 -2.81
CA PRO A 21 0.83 44.91 -3.26
C PRO A 21 1.44 44.40 -4.57
N SER A 22 1.86 45.34 -5.40
CA SER A 22 2.44 45.20 -6.72
C SER A 22 3.87 44.67 -6.66
N SER A 23 4.19 43.92 -7.74
CA SER A 23 5.53 43.51 -8.12
C SER A 23 6.45 44.71 -8.36
N ALA A 24 7.47 44.92 -7.55
CA ALA A 24 8.79 45.49 -7.89
C ALA A 24 9.66 45.48 -6.64
N GLU A 25 10.95 45.24 -6.85
CA GLU A 25 12.05 45.30 -5.89
C GLU A 25 12.31 44.01 -5.06
N LEU A 26 13.20 43.23 -5.60
CA LEU A 26 14.40 42.72 -4.94
C LEU A 26 15.30 42.04 -6.01
N THR A 27 16.19 42.87 -6.55
CA THR A 27 17.38 42.47 -7.29
C THR A 27 18.54 42.24 -6.32
N GLU A 28 19.39 41.29 -6.69
CA GLU A 28 20.81 41.11 -6.36
C GLU A 28 21.20 40.53 -5.01
N GLN A 29 21.73 39.32 -5.07
CA GLN A 29 23.03 38.77 -4.63
C GLN A 29 22.84 37.29 -4.31
N SER A 30 23.52 36.31 -4.77
CA SER A 30 24.82 36.07 -5.32
C SER A 30 24.82 34.66 -5.91
N GLU A 31 25.29 34.56 -7.15
CA GLU A 31 25.67 33.30 -7.80
C GLU A 31 27.00 32.82 -7.16
N SER A 32 27.05 31.56 -6.78
CA SER A 32 28.29 30.77 -6.88
C SER A 32 27.98 29.28 -6.79
N ASP A 33 28.36 28.57 -7.86
CA ASP A 33 28.83 27.20 -7.95
C ASP A 33 27.82 26.05 -7.70
N PHE A 34 27.08 25.68 -8.74
CA PHE A 34 26.73 24.29 -8.99
C PHE A 34 26.93 23.97 -10.47
N GLU A 35 27.98 23.22 -10.77
CA GLU A 35 28.22 22.62 -12.07
C GLU A 35 27.11 21.63 -12.39
N THR A 36 26.36 21.93 -13.45
CA THR A 36 25.43 21.02 -14.08
C THR A 36 26.21 20.10 -15.00
N PHE A 37 26.16 18.80 -14.76
CA PHE A 37 26.57 17.80 -15.75
C PHE A 37 25.42 17.61 -16.75
N ASP A 38 25.61 18.10 -17.95
CA ASP A 38 24.81 17.81 -19.13
C ASP A 38 25.11 16.38 -19.61
N ILE A 39 24.08 15.56 -19.68
CA ILE A 39 24.10 14.25 -20.36
C ILE A 39 23.46 14.42 -21.74
N ASP A 40 24.16 15.12 -22.64
CA ASP A 40 23.86 15.15 -24.07
C ASP A 40 25.18 15.19 -24.85
N ASP A 41 25.89 14.05 -24.89
CA ASP A 41 26.90 13.77 -25.90
C ASP A 41 27.25 12.27 -25.93
N ILE A 42 26.34 11.45 -26.43
CA ILE A 42 26.69 10.19 -27.11
C ILE A 42 25.68 9.99 -28.24
N SER A 43 25.91 10.68 -29.32
CA SER A 43 25.41 10.30 -30.63
C SER A 43 26.59 10.29 -31.59
N ALA A 44 26.98 9.11 -32.04
CA ALA A 44 27.42 8.92 -33.42
C ALA A 44 27.85 7.47 -33.65
N ASP A 45 27.28 6.92 -34.70
CA ASP A 45 27.81 5.88 -35.59
C ASP A 45 27.83 4.42 -35.08
N CYS A 46 26.75 3.72 -35.44
CA CYS A 46 26.89 2.34 -35.93
C CYS A 46 25.94 2.11 -37.09
N GLU A 47 26.53 2.00 -38.24
CA GLU A 47 25.92 1.55 -39.48
C GLU A 47 25.36 0.12 -39.38
N SER A 48 24.31 -0.09 -40.15
CA SER A 48 23.62 -1.33 -40.39
C SER A 48 24.54 -2.47 -40.85
N ASP A 49 24.50 -3.62 -40.15
CA ASP A 49 24.68 -4.92 -40.79
C ASP A 49 23.79 -5.97 -40.13
N ASN A 50 22.86 -6.46 -40.93
CA ASN A 50 22.04 -7.63 -40.70
C ASN A 50 22.93 -8.87 -40.66
N ASP A 51 23.13 -9.46 -39.47
CA ASP A 51 23.41 -10.89 -39.36
C ASP A 51 22.85 -11.44 -38.06
N MET A 52 21.67 -12.06 -38.18
CA MET A 52 20.97 -12.76 -37.09
C MET A 52 21.42 -14.22 -37.10
N SER A 53 22.65 -14.53 -36.70
CA SER A 53 22.97 -15.86 -36.25
C SER A 53 24.20 -15.84 -35.34
N ALA A 54 24.04 -16.45 -34.15
CA ALA A 54 25.09 -16.80 -33.21
C ALA A 54 25.55 -15.69 -32.22
N TYR A 55 24.69 -15.32 -31.28
CA TYR A 55 25.18 -15.00 -29.93
C TYR A 55 24.73 -16.09 -28.96
N SER A 56 25.50 -17.16 -28.94
CA SER A 56 25.59 -18.04 -27.80
C SER A 56 26.16 -17.22 -26.65
N ILE A 57 25.32 -16.90 -25.66
CA ILE A 57 25.77 -16.40 -24.37
C ILE A 57 26.51 -17.55 -23.71
N ALA A 58 27.82 -17.57 -23.83
CA ALA A 58 28.65 -18.45 -23.04
C ALA A 58 28.38 -18.14 -21.56
N PRO A 59 28.12 -19.15 -20.73
CA PRO A 59 28.05 -18.92 -19.29
C PRO A 59 29.42 -18.41 -18.84
N TYR A 60 29.44 -17.34 -18.05
CA TYR A 60 30.63 -16.93 -17.32
C TYR A 60 31.08 -18.14 -16.48
N CYS A 61 32.02 -18.89 -17.01
CA CYS A 61 32.79 -19.84 -16.23
C CYS A 61 33.66 -19.03 -15.27
N CYS A 62 33.22 -18.91 -14.03
CA CYS A 62 34.11 -18.69 -12.90
C CYS A 62 34.91 -19.98 -12.66
N ASP A 63 35.73 -20.36 -13.63
CA ASP A 63 36.77 -21.36 -13.44
C ASP A 63 37.95 -20.67 -12.79
N SER A 64 38.02 -20.80 -11.50
CA SER A 64 39.25 -20.98 -10.73
C SER A 64 39.08 -20.47 -9.30
N LEU A 65 38.38 -21.21 -8.52
CA LEU A 65 38.70 -21.55 -7.12
C LEU A 65 37.62 -22.57 -6.69
N PRO A 66 38.00 -23.82 -6.45
CA PRO A 66 37.07 -24.76 -5.84
C PRO A 66 36.66 -24.20 -4.50
N PRO A 67 35.39 -24.32 -4.10
CA PRO A 67 34.96 -23.95 -2.78
C PRO A 67 35.83 -24.75 -1.81
N THR A 68 36.67 -24.08 -1.03
CA THR A 68 37.38 -24.72 0.07
C THR A 68 36.32 -25.41 0.92
N PRO A 69 36.39 -26.75 1.10
CA PRO A 69 35.47 -27.42 2.00
C PRO A 69 35.74 -26.82 3.38
N VAL A 70 34.76 -26.16 3.93
CA VAL A 70 34.78 -25.75 5.33
C VAL A 70 34.72 -27.04 6.11
N ALA A 71 35.88 -27.51 6.59
CA ALA A 71 35.95 -28.61 7.53
C ALA A 71 35.02 -28.28 8.70
N ASN A 72 34.17 -29.23 9.05
CA ASN A 72 33.46 -29.20 10.30
C ASN A 72 34.50 -29.38 11.41
N ASP A 73 35.13 -28.30 11.87
CA ASP A 73 35.85 -28.30 13.11
C ASP A 73 34.86 -28.27 14.26
N GLU A 74 34.39 -29.46 14.65
CA GLU A 74 33.88 -29.74 15.95
C GLU A 74 35.07 -29.79 16.93
N SER A 75 35.59 -28.65 17.36
CA SER A 75 36.37 -28.58 18.61
C SER A 75 36.54 -27.14 19.06
N SER A 76 36.21 -26.95 20.29
CA SER A 76 36.44 -25.83 21.20
C SER A 76 35.34 -24.78 21.27
N SER A 77 34.50 -25.02 22.27
CA SER A 77 33.80 -24.06 23.08
C SER A 77 34.70 -22.91 23.53
N THR A 78 34.59 -21.76 22.88
CA THR A 78 34.73 -20.46 23.51
C THR A 78 33.79 -19.52 22.82
N ASP A 79 32.76 -19.19 23.53
CA ASP A 79 31.77 -18.16 23.23
C ASP A 79 32.51 -16.83 22.97
N LYS A 80 32.77 -16.55 21.69
CA LYS A 80 33.24 -15.23 21.27
C LYS A 80 32.12 -14.58 20.45
N SER A 81 31.10 -14.11 21.17
CA SER A 81 30.10 -13.16 20.69
C SER A 81 30.70 -11.80 20.27
N THR A 82 32.05 -11.68 20.15
CA THR A 82 32.79 -10.43 20.14
C THR A 82 33.19 -9.91 18.76
N ASP A 83 32.74 -10.50 17.67
CA ASP A 83 33.09 -10.02 16.33
C ASP A 83 32.12 -8.98 15.75
N ALA A 84 31.29 -8.36 16.58
CA ALA A 84 30.41 -7.28 16.22
C ALA A 84 30.83 -5.99 16.94
N LYS A 85 31.06 -4.90 16.18
CA LYS A 85 31.40 -3.58 16.71
C LYS A 85 30.28 -2.61 16.43
N THR A 86 29.75 -1.92 17.44
CA THR A 86 28.79 -0.84 17.28
C THR A 86 29.51 0.50 17.28
N ILE A 87 29.23 1.33 16.26
CA ILE A 87 29.71 2.71 16.15
C ILE A 87 28.47 3.57 15.91
N GLY A 88 28.14 4.45 16.84
CA GLY A 88 26.87 5.16 16.83
C GLY A 88 25.69 4.16 16.87
N TYR A 89 24.81 4.24 15.91
CA TYR A 89 23.66 3.34 15.74
C TYR A 89 23.90 2.21 14.71
N MET A 90 25.13 2.01 14.24
CA MET A 90 25.47 1.01 13.21
C MET A 90 26.24 -0.17 13.83
N LEU A 91 25.75 -1.38 13.54
CA LEU A 91 26.40 -2.64 13.91
C LEU A 91 27.29 -3.14 12.75
N PHE A 92 28.60 -3.18 12.99
CA PHE A 92 29.56 -3.73 12.04
C PHE A 92 29.85 -5.20 12.38
N ARG A 93 29.68 -6.08 11.43
CA ARG A 93 29.94 -7.53 11.56
C ARG A 93 30.54 -8.05 10.26
N LYS A 94 31.55 -8.93 10.35
CA LYS A 94 32.08 -9.61 9.17
C LYS A 94 30.97 -10.48 8.52
N ALA A 95 30.94 -10.56 7.18
CA ALA A 95 29.86 -11.23 6.44
C ALA A 95 29.64 -12.69 6.90
N ASN A 96 30.70 -13.49 7.07
CA ASN A 96 30.57 -14.87 7.55
C ASN A 96 30.02 -14.98 8.97
N ASN A 97 30.29 -14.00 9.83
CA ASN A 97 29.72 -13.93 11.18
C ASN A 97 28.25 -13.51 11.14
N ALA A 98 27.86 -12.66 10.17
CA ALA A 98 26.46 -12.32 9.92
C ALA A 98 25.66 -13.57 9.47
N ILE A 99 26.23 -14.40 8.57
CA ILE A 99 25.62 -15.66 8.14
C ILE A 99 25.45 -16.62 9.33
N ARG A 100 26.50 -16.79 10.16
CA ARG A 100 26.41 -17.63 11.36
C ARG A 100 25.34 -17.16 12.35
N ALA A 101 25.31 -15.85 12.61
CA ALA A 101 24.28 -15.24 13.45
C ALA A 101 22.87 -15.39 12.88
N GLY A 102 22.73 -15.31 11.57
CA GLY A 102 21.45 -15.54 10.88
C GLY A 102 20.96 -16.99 11.01
N ARG A 103 21.86 -17.98 10.94
CA ARG A 103 21.53 -19.41 11.11
C ARG A 103 20.99 -19.75 12.50
N LEU A 104 21.34 -18.96 13.52
CA LEU A 104 20.83 -19.13 14.89
C LEU A 104 19.44 -18.54 15.09
N LYS A 105 18.94 -17.74 14.14
CA LYS A 105 17.59 -17.20 14.20
C LYS A 105 16.61 -18.17 13.53
N SER A 106 15.42 -18.28 14.12
CA SER A 106 14.32 -19.03 13.50
C SER A 106 13.92 -18.37 12.17
N MET A 107 13.46 -19.19 11.23
CA MET A 107 12.85 -18.67 10.01
C MET A 107 11.57 -17.91 10.33
N PRO A 108 11.34 -16.70 9.77
CA PRO A 108 10.09 -16.00 9.94
C PRO A 108 8.91 -16.85 9.51
N LYS A 109 7.86 -16.90 10.33
CA LYS A 109 6.61 -17.60 9.98
C LYS A 109 5.75 -16.69 9.12
N ALA A 110 4.94 -17.28 8.25
CA ALA A 110 3.91 -16.54 7.54
C ALA A 110 2.81 -16.08 8.53
N LEU A 111 2.53 -14.80 8.55
CA LEU A 111 1.39 -14.21 9.27
C LEU A 111 0.13 -14.23 8.41
N TYR A 112 0.29 -14.07 7.12
CA TYR A 112 -0.75 -14.32 6.12
C TYR A 112 -0.08 -14.94 4.89
N ASP A 113 -0.46 -16.15 4.58
CA ASP A 113 0.26 -17.03 3.67
C ASP A 113 0.52 -16.41 2.29
N GLY A 114 1.79 -16.42 1.89
CA GLY A 114 2.26 -15.78 0.67
C GLY A 114 2.33 -14.25 0.71
N PHE A 115 1.59 -13.56 1.58
CA PHE A 115 1.45 -12.10 1.55
C PHE A 115 2.25 -11.35 2.60
N TRP A 116 2.42 -11.94 3.81
CA TRP A 116 3.05 -11.24 4.92
C TRP A 116 3.74 -12.22 5.88
N ASN A 117 4.97 -11.90 6.32
CA ASN A 117 5.77 -12.71 7.23
C ASN A 117 6.11 -11.96 8.52
N GLU A 118 6.50 -12.71 9.57
CA GLU A 118 7.00 -12.14 10.82
C GLU A 118 8.16 -11.18 10.61
N GLY A 119 8.17 -10.10 11.36
CA GLY A 119 9.21 -9.08 11.34
C GLY A 119 9.19 -8.19 10.09
N GLU A 120 8.16 -8.25 9.26
CA GLU A 120 8.00 -7.38 8.10
C GLU A 120 7.13 -6.15 8.41
N LEU A 121 7.46 -5.04 7.77
CA LEU A 121 6.57 -3.90 7.59
C LEU A 121 5.83 -4.09 6.27
N ALA A 122 4.56 -4.45 6.34
CA ALA A 122 3.73 -4.75 5.18
C ALA A 122 2.68 -3.66 4.92
N CYS A 123 2.17 -3.61 3.69
CA CYS A 123 1.07 -2.73 3.30
C CYS A 123 0.00 -3.50 2.53
N LEU A 124 -1.26 -3.34 2.95
CA LEU A 124 -2.45 -3.72 2.19
C LEU A 124 -3.11 -2.45 1.66
N PHE A 125 -3.28 -2.33 0.35
CA PHE A 125 -4.01 -1.22 -0.22
C PHE A 125 -5.14 -1.64 -1.16
N ALA A 126 -6.18 -0.83 -1.25
CA ALA A 126 -7.31 -1.00 -2.17
C ALA A 126 -8.14 0.27 -2.26
N ASP A 127 -9.05 0.32 -3.23
CA ASP A 127 -10.11 1.32 -3.29
C ASP A 127 -11.01 1.28 -2.03
N SER A 128 -11.76 2.35 -1.82
CA SER A 128 -12.77 2.37 -0.74
C SER A 128 -13.82 1.30 -0.97
N ASN A 129 -14.34 0.73 0.12
CA ASN A 129 -15.43 -0.28 0.12
C ASN A 129 -15.10 -1.60 -0.64
N VAL A 130 -13.83 -1.92 -0.85
CA VAL A 130 -13.42 -3.20 -1.45
C VAL A 130 -13.38 -4.33 -0.41
N GLY A 131 -13.12 -4.02 0.87
CA GLY A 131 -13.08 -4.99 1.96
C GLY A 131 -11.75 -5.08 2.71
N LYS A 132 -10.87 -4.06 2.59
CA LYS A 132 -9.56 -4.01 3.30
C LYS A 132 -9.67 -4.31 4.79
N SER A 133 -10.54 -3.56 5.50
CA SER A 133 -10.74 -3.73 6.94
C SER A 133 -11.33 -5.09 7.31
N ILE A 134 -12.12 -5.71 6.43
CA ILE A 134 -12.65 -7.06 6.63
C ILE A 134 -11.50 -8.06 6.58
N LEU A 135 -10.68 -7.98 5.53
CA LEU A 135 -9.52 -8.85 5.36
C LEU A 135 -8.50 -8.66 6.49
N SER A 136 -8.21 -7.42 6.89
CA SER A 136 -7.21 -7.15 7.93
C SER A 136 -7.66 -7.64 9.32
N VAL A 137 -8.94 -7.55 9.67
CA VAL A 137 -9.48 -8.17 10.90
C VAL A 137 -9.44 -9.69 10.80
N GLN A 138 -9.74 -10.28 9.65
CA GLN A 138 -9.60 -11.72 9.43
C GLN A 138 -8.14 -12.18 9.60
N ILE A 139 -7.17 -11.43 9.09
CA ILE A 139 -5.73 -11.69 9.29
C ILE A 139 -5.38 -11.61 10.78
N ALA A 140 -5.88 -10.59 11.50
CA ALA A 140 -5.68 -10.45 12.94
C ALA A 140 -6.22 -11.65 13.72
N ASP A 141 -7.45 -12.08 13.43
CA ASP A 141 -8.06 -13.26 14.07
C ASP A 141 -7.28 -14.54 13.75
N HIS A 142 -6.84 -14.71 12.50
CA HIS A 142 -5.98 -15.85 12.11
C HIS A 142 -4.68 -15.87 12.92
N ILE A 143 -4.00 -14.74 13.04
CA ILE A 143 -2.71 -14.62 13.78
C ILE A 143 -2.91 -14.97 15.24
N THR A 144 -3.94 -14.45 15.87
CA THR A 144 -4.20 -14.72 17.32
C THR A 144 -4.57 -16.17 17.57
N ARG A 145 -5.45 -16.77 16.73
CA ARG A 145 -5.95 -18.13 16.93
C ARG A 145 -4.95 -19.21 16.50
N ARG A 146 -4.24 -18.99 15.39
CA ARG A 146 -3.38 -20.03 14.80
C ARG A 146 -1.93 -19.92 15.23
N LEU A 147 -1.46 -18.69 15.47
CA LEU A 147 -0.06 -18.46 15.83
C LEU A 147 0.11 -18.12 17.32
N GLY A 148 -0.98 -17.87 18.05
CA GLY A 148 -0.96 -17.53 19.47
C GLY A 148 -0.27 -16.21 19.78
N LYS A 149 -0.26 -15.26 18.81
CA LYS A 149 0.40 -13.96 18.94
C LYS A 149 -0.57 -12.89 19.39
N LYS A 150 -0.08 -11.95 20.19
CA LYS A 150 -0.84 -10.77 20.59
C LYS A 150 -0.88 -9.76 19.45
N VAL A 151 -2.08 -9.33 19.08
CA VAL A 151 -2.33 -8.38 17.99
C VAL A 151 -3.01 -7.12 18.52
N HIS A 152 -2.43 -5.96 18.26
CA HIS A 152 -3.10 -4.67 18.42
C HIS A 152 -3.58 -4.19 17.05
N TYR A 153 -4.89 -4.05 16.93
CA TYR A 153 -5.56 -3.52 15.74
C TYR A 153 -6.06 -2.10 16.01
N TYR A 154 -5.46 -1.13 15.37
CA TYR A 154 -5.81 0.29 15.49
C TYR A 154 -6.84 0.62 14.41
N ASP A 155 -8.12 0.69 14.83
CA ASP A 155 -9.28 0.98 13.97
C ASP A 155 -9.64 2.47 14.10
N PHE A 156 -9.24 3.25 13.12
CA PHE A 156 -9.50 4.69 13.09
C PHE A 156 -10.70 5.08 12.22
N GLU A 157 -11.39 4.11 11.61
CA GLU A 157 -12.49 4.37 10.67
C GLU A 157 -13.87 3.95 11.22
N LEU A 158 -13.94 2.83 11.93
CA LEU A 158 -15.23 2.25 12.32
C LEU A 158 -15.65 2.65 13.73
N SER A 159 -16.95 2.94 13.88
CA SER A 159 -17.57 2.98 15.21
C SER A 159 -17.76 1.57 15.77
N GLU A 160 -17.92 1.46 17.11
CA GLU A 160 -18.22 0.18 17.78
C GLU A 160 -19.47 -0.50 17.19
N LYS A 161 -20.50 0.30 16.87
CA LYS A 161 -21.73 -0.22 16.29
C LYS A 161 -21.51 -0.82 14.90
N GLN A 162 -20.69 -0.16 14.05
CA GLN A 162 -20.36 -0.68 12.73
C GLN A 162 -19.53 -1.97 12.82
N PHE A 163 -18.60 -2.04 13.79
CA PHE A 163 -17.85 -3.25 14.08
C PHE A 163 -18.76 -4.38 14.54
N GLN A 164 -19.63 -4.13 15.53
CA GLN A 164 -20.61 -5.10 16.01
C GLN A 164 -21.48 -5.66 14.88
N MET A 165 -22.02 -4.81 13.98
CA MET A 165 -22.84 -5.25 12.85
C MET A 165 -22.09 -6.17 11.88
N ARG A 166 -20.79 -6.02 11.71
CA ARG A 166 -19.97 -6.89 10.85
C ARG A 166 -19.79 -8.30 11.44
N TYR A 167 -19.77 -8.38 12.77
CA TYR A 167 -19.44 -9.60 13.51
C TYR A 167 -20.59 -10.09 14.39
N THR A 168 -21.83 -9.82 13.99
CA THR A 168 -23.05 -10.37 14.58
C THR A 168 -23.94 -10.87 13.46
N ASP A 169 -24.50 -12.07 13.61
CA ASP A 169 -25.47 -12.62 12.70
C ASP A 169 -26.83 -11.92 12.89
N GLU A 170 -27.43 -11.42 11.81
CA GLU A 170 -28.65 -10.62 11.88
C GLU A 170 -29.90 -11.44 12.20
N GLN A 171 -29.85 -12.74 11.93
CA GLN A 171 -31.04 -13.64 12.14
C GLN A 171 -31.05 -14.23 13.54
N THR A 172 -29.87 -14.60 14.06
CA THR A 172 -29.73 -15.28 15.35
C THR A 172 -29.29 -14.34 16.47
N ASP A 173 -28.88 -13.12 16.16
CA ASP A 173 -28.26 -12.13 17.08
C ASP A 173 -27.01 -12.67 17.81
N LEU A 174 -26.41 -13.74 17.30
CA LEU A 174 -25.16 -14.30 17.84
C LEU A 174 -23.97 -13.53 17.29
N SER A 175 -23.12 -13.10 18.20
CA SER A 175 -21.85 -12.42 17.85
C SER A 175 -20.71 -13.40 17.72
N TYR A 176 -19.82 -13.14 16.77
CA TYR A 176 -18.56 -13.85 16.65
C TYR A 176 -17.68 -13.58 17.87
N THR A 177 -17.04 -14.62 18.40
CA THR A 177 -16.13 -14.49 19.55
C THR A 177 -14.70 -14.47 19.08
N PHE A 178 -14.04 -13.34 19.19
CA PHE A 178 -12.61 -13.19 18.91
C PHE A 178 -11.75 -13.80 20.03
N SER A 179 -10.46 -14.00 19.74
CA SER A 179 -9.48 -14.38 20.76
C SER A 179 -9.17 -13.21 21.69
N ASP A 180 -8.94 -13.48 22.98
CA ASP A 180 -8.49 -12.47 23.97
C ASP A 180 -7.09 -11.88 23.65
N LEU A 181 -6.38 -12.47 22.68
CA LEU A 181 -5.11 -11.95 22.17
C LEU A 181 -5.29 -10.84 21.11
N LEU A 182 -6.53 -10.54 20.68
CA LEU A 182 -6.84 -9.46 19.77
C LEU A 182 -7.38 -8.25 20.51
N THR A 183 -6.63 -7.17 20.53
CA THR A 183 -7.06 -5.88 21.08
C THR A 183 -7.42 -4.92 19.95
N ILE A 184 -8.62 -4.34 19.99
CA ILE A 184 -9.06 -3.27 19.08
C ILE A 184 -8.91 -1.93 19.79
N ALA A 185 -8.07 -1.05 19.26
CA ALA A 185 -7.87 0.30 19.75
C ALA A 185 -8.54 1.34 18.85
N ARG A 186 -9.18 2.34 19.46
CA ARG A 186 -9.84 3.47 18.80
C ARG A 186 -9.54 4.77 19.51
N PHE A 187 -9.81 5.89 18.86
CA PHE A 187 -9.76 7.19 19.55
C PHE A 187 -10.87 7.27 20.58
N ASP A 188 -10.50 7.57 21.82
CA ASP A 188 -11.47 7.97 22.85
C ASP A 188 -11.74 9.48 22.75
N HIS A 189 -12.81 9.84 22.08
CA HIS A 189 -13.22 11.24 21.92
C HIS A 189 -13.69 11.89 23.24
N SER A 190 -13.96 11.10 24.28
CA SER A 190 -14.38 11.60 25.60
C SER A 190 -13.18 11.98 26.48
N ALA A 191 -12.04 11.35 26.29
CA ALA A 191 -10.82 11.62 27.07
C ALA A 191 -10.25 13.05 26.83
N GLY A 192 -10.78 13.74 25.83
CA GLY A 192 -10.24 15.02 25.38
C GLY A 192 -8.86 14.83 24.72
N LEU A 193 -8.45 15.80 23.91
CA LEU A 193 -7.07 15.84 23.38
C LEU A 193 -6.11 16.40 24.45
N ALA A 194 -6.29 16.01 25.70
CA ALA A 194 -5.56 16.59 26.84
C ALA A 194 -4.09 16.17 26.91
N ASP A 195 -3.68 15.16 26.13
CA ASP A 195 -2.26 14.83 25.98
C ASP A 195 -1.69 15.63 24.80
N GLU A 196 -1.38 16.90 25.04
CA GLU A 196 -0.81 17.82 24.05
C GLU A 196 0.59 17.40 23.53
N ASN A 197 1.15 16.29 24.00
CA ASN A 197 2.55 15.93 23.80
C ASN A 197 2.82 14.57 23.15
N GLY A 198 1.83 13.84 22.63
CA GLY A 198 2.05 12.53 22.04
C GLY A 198 1.64 12.44 20.57
N ASP A 199 2.60 12.13 19.69
CA ASP A 199 2.28 11.58 18.37
C ASP A 199 1.52 10.25 18.56
N VAL A 200 0.56 9.94 17.70
CA VAL A 200 -0.19 8.67 17.74
C VAL A 200 0.77 7.46 17.74
N ILE A 201 1.92 7.55 17.07
CA ILE A 201 2.94 6.50 17.08
C ILE A 201 3.55 6.30 18.47
N ASP A 202 3.74 7.36 19.26
CA ASP A 202 4.26 7.25 20.63
C ASP A 202 3.27 6.52 21.55
N ILE A 203 1.96 6.74 21.33
CA ILE A 203 0.90 6.02 22.04
C ILE A 203 0.91 4.52 21.64
N ILE A 204 1.00 4.24 20.33
CA ILE A 204 1.11 2.87 19.80
C ILE A 204 2.32 2.16 20.40
N GLU A 205 3.48 2.83 20.46
CA GLU A 205 4.72 2.28 21.01
C GLU A 205 4.58 1.95 22.50
N ARG A 206 4.00 2.86 23.31
CA ARG A 206 3.75 2.60 24.74
C ARG A 206 2.82 1.42 24.94
N ALA A 207 1.66 1.41 24.28
CA ALA A 207 0.70 0.32 24.39
C ALA A 207 1.30 -1.05 23.98
N ALA A 208 2.07 -1.07 22.89
CA ALA A 208 2.71 -2.28 22.42
C ALA A 208 3.78 -2.81 23.41
N LYS A 209 4.48 -1.91 24.13
CA LYS A 209 5.44 -2.29 25.18
C LYS A 209 4.75 -2.81 26.43
N GLU A 210 3.69 -2.14 26.88
CA GLU A 210 2.93 -2.52 28.08
C GLU A 210 2.29 -3.90 27.93
N ASP A 211 1.74 -4.21 26.77
CA ASP A 211 1.06 -5.46 26.50
C ASP A 211 1.97 -6.57 25.91
N GLU A 212 3.25 -6.28 25.70
CA GLU A 212 4.17 -7.20 25.00
C GLU A 212 3.57 -7.69 23.67
N CYS A 213 3.12 -6.74 22.84
CA CYS A 213 2.47 -7.00 21.57
C CYS A 213 3.45 -7.57 20.54
N ASP A 214 3.00 -8.53 19.72
CA ASP A 214 3.80 -9.14 18.64
C ASP A 214 3.54 -8.47 17.28
N VAL A 215 2.28 -8.04 17.07
CA VAL A 215 1.79 -7.62 15.75
C VAL A 215 0.93 -6.37 15.88
N ILE A 216 1.21 -5.39 15.04
CA ILE A 216 0.44 -4.15 14.96
C ILE A 216 -0.23 -4.08 13.58
N ILE A 217 -1.52 -3.77 13.55
CA ILE A 217 -2.28 -3.48 12.33
C ILE A 217 -2.87 -2.07 12.45
N ILE A 218 -2.63 -1.22 11.45
CA ILE A 218 -3.04 0.19 11.44
C ILE A 218 -4.04 0.42 10.30
N ASP A 219 -5.29 0.65 10.63
CA ASP A 219 -6.39 0.89 9.67
C ASP A 219 -7.00 2.29 9.93
N ASN A 220 -6.60 3.35 9.20
CA ASN A 220 -5.64 3.38 8.09
C ASN A 220 -4.50 4.38 8.36
N ILE A 221 -3.48 4.34 7.51
CA ILE A 221 -2.28 5.18 7.62
C ILE A 221 -2.58 6.69 7.48
N SER A 222 -3.66 7.08 6.82
CA SER A 222 -4.01 8.49 6.58
C SER A 222 -4.26 9.25 7.88
N VAL A 223 -4.62 8.55 8.96
CA VAL A 223 -4.85 9.16 10.28
C VAL A 223 -3.54 9.52 10.98
N LEU A 224 -2.47 8.78 10.71
CA LEU A 224 -1.15 9.03 11.33
C LEU A 224 -0.49 10.30 10.83
N ASN A 225 -0.88 10.77 9.65
CA ASN A 225 -0.29 11.98 9.09
C ASN A 225 -1.19 12.64 8.05
N ASN A 226 -1.77 13.79 8.42
CA ASN A 226 -2.58 14.60 7.52
C ASN A 226 -1.77 15.23 6.36
N GLN A 227 -0.45 15.00 6.29
CA GLN A 227 0.47 15.56 5.29
C GLN A 227 1.23 14.49 4.49
N LEU A 228 0.67 13.27 4.34
CA LEU A 228 1.29 12.20 3.55
C LEU A 228 1.57 12.57 2.07
N GLU A 229 0.98 13.67 1.60
CA GLU A 229 1.23 14.21 0.26
C GLU A 229 2.66 14.76 0.11
N SER A 230 3.29 15.22 1.20
CA SER A 230 4.68 15.62 1.16
C SER A 230 5.60 14.41 1.35
N GLY A 231 6.55 14.23 0.42
CA GLY A 231 7.51 13.11 0.49
C GLY A 231 8.37 13.10 1.75
N GLU A 232 8.54 14.25 2.41
CA GLU A 232 9.29 14.39 3.66
C GLU A 232 8.51 13.88 4.87
N ALA A 233 7.23 14.25 4.99
CA ALA A 233 6.37 13.78 6.07
C ALA A 233 6.13 12.27 6.00
N ALA A 234 5.90 11.73 4.79
CA ALA A 234 5.82 10.29 4.56
C ALA A 234 7.13 9.60 4.96
N GLY A 235 8.29 10.18 4.65
CA GLY A 235 9.60 9.64 5.05
C GLY A 235 9.78 9.58 6.56
N ARG A 236 9.39 10.61 7.30
CA ARG A 236 9.47 10.64 8.79
C ARG A 236 8.57 9.58 9.40
N LEU A 237 7.32 9.46 8.95
CA LEU A 237 6.38 8.44 9.42
C LEU A 237 6.96 7.03 9.21
N MET A 238 7.48 6.75 8.01
CA MET A 238 8.03 5.44 7.70
C MET A 238 9.29 5.12 8.52
N ALA A 239 10.14 6.12 8.79
CA ALA A 239 11.31 5.95 9.65
C ALA A 239 10.88 5.57 11.09
N ARG A 240 9.83 6.21 11.63
CA ARG A 240 9.28 5.90 12.96
C ARG A 240 8.67 4.47 13.00
N LEU A 241 7.91 4.07 11.97
CA LEU A 241 7.36 2.71 11.89
C LEU A 241 8.46 1.64 11.77
N MET A 242 9.55 1.94 11.04
CA MET A 242 10.69 1.04 10.96
C MET A 242 11.46 0.95 12.30
N GLU A 243 11.62 2.08 12.99
CA GLU A 243 12.21 2.10 14.32
C GLU A 243 11.40 1.25 15.31
N LEU A 244 10.09 1.46 15.35
CA LEU A 244 9.15 0.67 16.16
C LEU A 244 9.27 -0.83 15.84
N LYS A 245 9.24 -1.21 14.57
CA LYS A 245 9.42 -2.60 14.13
C LYS A 245 10.73 -3.20 14.62
N HIS A 246 11.85 -2.48 14.48
CA HIS A 246 13.16 -3.02 14.83
C HIS A 246 13.44 -3.04 16.32
N SER A 247 13.06 -1.98 17.06
CA SER A 247 13.31 -1.86 18.50
C SER A 247 12.55 -2.90 19.32
N MET A 248 11.37 -3.30 18.86
CA MET A 248 10.49 -4.23 19.57
C MET A 248 10.33 -5.59 18.87
N ASN A 249 11.01 -5.81 17.75
CA ASN A 249 10.87 -7.01 16.92
C ASN A 249 9.41 -7.29 16.49
N LEU A 250 8.68 -6.23 16.16
CA LEU A 250 7.28 -6.29 15.77
C LEU A 250 7.10 -6.63 14.29
N SER A 251 5.94 -7.18 13.98
CA SER A 251 5.40 -7.23 12.62
C SER A 251 4.33 -6.15 12.47
N VAL A 252 4.39 -5.35 11.42
CA VAL A 252 3.48 -4.21 11.23
C VAL A 252 2.77 -4.31 9.89
N LEU A 253 1.44 -4.27 9.90
CA LEU A 253 0.61 -4.14 8.69
C LEU A 253 -0.06 -2.77 8.67
N VAL A 254 0.14 -2.07 7.58
CA VAL A 254 -0.47 -0.75 7.35
C VAL A 254 -1.51 -0.86 6.25
N ILE A 255 -2.71 -0.35 6.52
CA ILE A 255 -3.79 -0.28 5.53
C ILE A 255 -3.75 1.09 4.85
N ALA A 256 -3.79 1.10 3.52
CA ALA A 256 -3.75 2.31 2.73
C ALA A 256 -4.88 2.35 1.69
N HIS A 257 -5.18 3.56 1.21
CA HIS A 257 -6.14 3.75 0.12
C HIS A 257 -5.43 3.78 -1.24
N THR A 258 -6.21 3.50 -2.28
CA THR A 258 -5.84 3.71 -3.67
C THR A 258 -6.38 5.06 -4.12
N PRO A 259 -5.60 5.92 -4.79
CA PRO A 259 -6.15 7.06 -5.50
C PRO A 259 -7.03 6.57 -6.66
N LYS A 260 -7.84 7.48 -7.23
CA LYS A 260 -8.68 7.13 -8.37
C LYS A 260 -7.83 6.55 -9.51
N ARG A 261 -8.11 5.28 -9.87
CA ARG A 261 -7.36 4.53 -10.89
C ARG A 261 -8.24 4.13 -12.08
N ASP A 262 -7.61 3.73 -13.17
CA ASP A 262 -8.27 3.11 -14.32
C ASP A 262 -8.55 1.63 -14.01
N LEU A 263 -9.84 1.27 -13.94
CA LEU A 263 -10.29 -0.10 -13.64
C LEU A 263 -10.14 -1.08 -14.82
N SER A 264 -9.69 -0.61 -15.98
CA SER A 264 -9.34 -1.48 -17.12
C SER A 264 -7.88 -1.96 -17.09
N GLN A 265 -7.08 -1.45 -16.15
CA GLN A 265 -5.68 -1.79 -16.01
C GLN A 265 -5.42 -2.62 -14.75
N PRO A 266 -4.48 -3.58 -14.80
CA PRO A 266 -4.03 -4.31 -13.63
C PRO A 266 -3.55 -3.39 -12.51
N ILE A 267 -3.72 -3.83 -11.26
CA ILE A 267 -3.20 -3.10 -10.09
C ILE A 267 -1.67 -3.13 -10.10
N THR A 268 -1.06 -1.98 -9.86
CA THR A 268 0.40 -1.79 -9.83
C THR A 268 0.84 -1.02 -8.57
N GLN A 269 2.13 -0.89 -8.37
CA GLN A 269 2.71 -0.05 -7.31
C GLN A 269 2.28 1.43 -7.39
N ASN A 270 1.91 1.92 -8.57
CA ASN A 270 1.48 3.31 -8.77
C ASN A 270 0.07 3.57 -8.22
N ASP A 271 -0.67 2.52 -7.90
CA ASP A 271 -2.03 2.59 -7.35
C ASP A 271 -2.03 2.69 -5.81
N LEU A 272 -0.87 2.67 -5.15
CA LEU A 272 -0.75 2.97 -3.74
C LEU A 272 -0.81 4.49 -3.52
N ALA A 273 -1.75 4.96 -2.71
CA ALA A 273 -1.86 6.37 -2.35
C ALA A 273 -0.62 6.86 -1.58
N GLY A 274 -0.17 8.07 -1.91
CA GLY A 274 0.98 8.68 -1.29
C GLY A 274 2.22 8.73 -2.18
N SER A 275 3.35 9.07 -1.59
CA SER A 275 4.62 9.21 -2.31
C SER A 275 5.16 7.84 -2.76
N LYS A 276 5.76 7.76 -3.96
CA LYS A 276 6.55 6.60 -4.41
C LYS A 276 7.63 6.19 -3.39
N ARG A 277 8.08 7.11 -2.56
CA ARG A 277 9.03 6.84 -1.48
C ARG A 277 8.44 5.92 -0.41
N LEU A 278 7.13 6.03 -0.14
CA LEU A 278 6.41 5.21 0.84
C LEU A 278 6.51 3.71 0.49
N PHE A 279 6.31 3.37 -0.80
CA PHE A 279 6.42 1.99 -1.29
C PHE A 279 7.78 1.34 -1.01
N ASN A 280 8.87 2.12 -1.08
CA ASN A 280 10.22 1.58 -0.92
C ASN A 280 10.51 1.08 0.50
N PHE A 281 9.86 1.62 1.52
CA PHE A 281 10.05 1.24 2.92
C PHE A 281 9.42 -0.11 3.27
N PHE A 282 8.32 -0.49 2.62
CA PHE A 282 7.65 -1.75 2.91
C PHE A 282 8.50 -2.95 2.49
N ASP A 283 8.44 -4.02 3.27
CA ASP A 283 9.03 -5.32 2.94
C ASP A 283 8.10 -6.10 2.02
N SER A 284 6.81 -6.13 2.32
CA SER A 284 5.76 -6.75 1.52
C SER A 284 4.65 -5.75 1.23
N VAL A 285 4.12 -5.78 0.00
CA VAL A 285 2.98 -4.96 -0.43
C VAL A 285 2.02 -5.83 -1.21
N PHE A 286 0.76 -5.82 -0.82
CA PHE A 286 -0.30 -6.52 -1.54
C PHE A 286 -1.54 -5.63 -1.66
N ALA A 287 -2.33 -5.93 -2.69
CA ALA A 287 -3.50 -5.14 -3.03
C ALA A 287 -4.75 -6.02 -3.03
N MET A 288 -5.88 -5.43 -2.67
CA MET A 288 -7.19 -6.05 -2.86
C MET A 288 -7.95 -5.31 -3.95
N GLY A 289 -8.30 -6.04 -5.02
CA GLY A 289 -9.11 -5.54 -6.12
C GLY A 289 -10.55 -6.01 -6.05
N LYS A 290 -11.43 -5.27 -6.72
CA LYS A 290 -12.82 -5.66 -6.97
C LYS A 290 -12.98 -5.98 -8.45
N SER A 291 -13.67 -7.09 -8.77
CA SER A 291 -13.99 -7.40 -10.15
C SER A 291 -14.90 -6.34 -10.74
N ALA A 292 -14.67 -6.01 -12.00
CA ALA A 292 -15.52 -5.13 -12.77
C ALA A 292 -16.67 -5.88 -13.45
N THR A 293 -16.54 -7.20 -13.60
CA THR A 293 -17.55 -8.08 -14.23
C THR A 293 -18.53 -8.65 -13.23
N ASP A 294 -18.12 -8.82 -11.96
CA ASP A 294 -18.93 -9.36 -10.88
C ASP A 294 -18.73 -8.55 -9.60
N SER A 295 -19.81 -7.99 -9.06
CA SER A 295 -19.79 -7.09 -7.90
C SER A 295 -19.38 -7.78 -6.60
N ASP A 296 -19.53 -9.10 -6.49
CA ASP A 296 -19.28 -9.89 -5.28
C ASP A 296 -17.86 -10.43 -5.24
N ILE A 297 -17.23 -10.54 -6.41
CA ILE A 297 -15.86 -11.03 -6.55
C ILE A 297 -14.83 -9.98 -6.12
N ARG A 298 -13.86 -10.45 -5.32
CA ARG A 298 -12.65 -9.73 -4.92
C ARG A 298 -11.43 -10.55 -5.32
N TYR A 299 -10.27 -9.91 -5.38
CA TYR A 299 -9.03 -10.62 -5.59
C TYR A 299 -7.88 -9.98 -4.83
N LEU A 300 -6.91 -10.81 -4.48
CA LEU A 300 -5.67 -10.37 -3.84
C LEU A 300 -4.51 -10.55 -4.82
N LYS A 301 -3.62 -9.55 -4.83
CA LYS A 301 -2.43 -9.52 -5.67
C LYS A 301 -1.21 -9.07 -4.87
N GLN A 302 -0.10 -9.77 -5.02
CA GLN A 302 1.19 -9.33 -4.49
C GLN A 302 1.80 -8.29 -5.43
N ILE A 303 2.26 -7.19 -4.85
CA ILE A 303 2.94 -6.11 -5.60
C ILE A 303 4.43 -6.10 -5.27
N LYS A 304 4.78 -6.51 -4.05
CA LYS A 304 6.16 -6.60 -3.57
C LYS A 304 6.28 -7.71 -2.53
N ALA A 305 7.35 -8.48 -2.62
CA ALA A 305 7.75 -9.44 -1.60
C ALA A 305 9.28 -9.42 -1.49
N ARG A 306 9.81 -8.92 -0.34
CA ARG A 306 11.26 -8.83 -0.13
C ARG A 306 11.85 -10.17 0.33
N ASN A 307 11.10 -10.92 1.13
CA ASN A 307 11.55 -12.17 1.75
C ASN A 307 11.00 -13.42 1.07
N GLY A 308 10.48 -13.30 -0.17
CA GLY A 308 9.88 -14.42 -0.86
C GLY A 308 9.69 -14.20 -2.34
N ARG A 309 9.14 -15.23 -2.98
CA ARG A 309 8.71 -15.22 -4.37
C ARG A 309 7.32 -14.59 -4.46
N ILE A 310 7.06 -13.80 -5.48
CA ILE A 310 5.70 -13.40 -5.84
C ILE A 310 4.99 -14.63 -6.41
N ILE A 311 3.86 -15.01 -5.80
CA ILE A 311 3.04 -16.18 -6.16
C ILE A 311 1.76 -15.70 -6.85
N TYR A 312 1.15 -14.64 -6.31
CA TYR A 312 -0.11 -14.07 -6.77
C TYR A 312 0.13 -12.77 -7.52
N ASP A 313 0.41 -12.87 -8.82
CA ASP A 313 0.65 -11.73 -9.72
C ASP A 313 -0.42 -11.68 -10.82
N THR A 314 -0.34 -10.75 -11.75
CA THR A 314 -1.30 -10.53 -12.86
C THR A 314 -1.76 -11.82 -13.54
N PRO A 315 -0.88 -12.80 -13.87
CA PRO A 315 -1.33 -14.07 -14.47
C PRO A 315 -2.16 -14.95 -13.52
N SER A 316 -2.05 -14.77 -12.21
CA SER A 316 -2.60 -15.70 -11.22
C SER A 316 -2.93 -14.99 -9.90
N VAL A 317 -3.88 -14.04 -9.91
CA VAL A 317 -4.38 -13.39 -8.69
C VAL A 317 -5.28 -14.33 -7.90
N LEU A 318 -5.24 -14.23 -6.57
CA LEU A 318 -6.09 -15.03 -5.68
C LEU A 318 -7.50 -14.45 -5.63
N MET A 319 -8.46 -15.12 -6.26
CA MET A 319 -9.86 -14.70 -6.33
C MET A 319 -10.68 -15.27 -5.18
N GLY A 320 -11.64 -14.50 -4.70
CA GLY A 320 -12.57 -14.90 -3.64
C GLY A 320 -13.75 -13.95 -3.50
N GLU A 321 -14.51 -14.12 -2.43
CA GLU A 321 -15.74 -13.38 -2.13
C GLU A 321 -15.73 -12.90 -0.68
N ILE A 322 -16.42 -11.79 -0.40
CA ILE A 322 -16.72 -11.37 0.97
C ILE A 322 -18.05 -12.00 1.37
N VAL A 323 -18.01 -12.88 2.34
CA VAL A 323 -19.20 -13.58 2.87
C VAL A 323 -19.28 -13.45 4.37
N LYS A 324 -20.49 -13.60 4.92
CA LYS A 324 -20.73 -13.71 6.37
C LYS A 324 -20.99 -15.17 6.70
N GLU A 325 -20.07 -15.79 7.43
CA GLU A 325 -20.19 -17.17 7.90
C GLU A 325 -19.89 -17.20 9.41
N ASP A 326 -20.69 -17.93 10.18
CA ASP A 326 -20.56 -18.05 11.63
C ASP A 326 -20.48 -16.68 12.33
N ALA A 327 -21.33 -15.76 11.92
CA ALA A 327 -21.37 -14.36 12.36
C ALA A 327 -20.11 -13.52 12.01
N MET A 328 -19.13 -14.09 11.33
CA MET A 328 -17.92 -13.39 10.90
C MET A 328 -18.02 -12.97 9.44
N LEU A 329 -17.87 -11.67 9.16
CA LEU A 329 -17.67 -11.17 7.80
C LEU A 329 -16.21 -11.39 7.40
N LYS A 330 -15.98 -12.17 6.33
CA LYS A 330 -14.62 -12.59 5.92
C LYS A 330 -14.47 -12.70 4.41
N PHE A 331 -13.23 -12.62 3.92
CA PHE A 331 -12.86 -12.99 2.56
C PHE A 331 -12.65 -14.50 2.48
N VAL A 332 -13.38 -15.16 1.59
CA VAL A 332 -13.25 -16.60 1.35
C VAL A 332 -12.60 -16.81 -0.01
N GLU A 333 -11.41 -17.39 0.02
CA GLU A 333 -10.64 -17.74 -1.16
C GLU A 333 -11.35 -18.82 -1.98
N ARG A 334 -11.29 -18.71 -3.31
CA ARG A 334 -11.92 -19.67 -4.23
C ARG A 334 -10.90 -20.34 -5.14
N THR A 335 -10.22 -19.55 -5.97
CA THR A 335 -9.28 -20.03 -6.97
C THR A 335 -8.34 -18.91 -7.42
N THR A 336 -7.36 -19.23 -8.23
CA THR A 336 -6.53 -18.24 -8.90
C THR A 336 -6.99 -18.04 -10.34
N VAL A 337 -6.99 -16.79 -10.79
CA VAL A 337 -7.37 -16.40 -12.16
C VAL A 337 -6.44 -15.33 -12.70
N ASN A 338 -6.45 -15.16 -14.02
CA ASN A 338 -5.74 -14.03 -14.63
C ASN A 338 -6.49 -12.72 -14.30
N GLU A 339 -5.77 -11.70 -13.80
CA GLU A 339 -6.35 -10.41 -13.38
C GLU A 339 -7.14 -9.74 -14.50
N TYR A 340 -6.69 -9.86 -15.77
CA TYR A 340 -7.40 -9.29 -16.91
C TYR A 340 -8.83 -9.80 -17.08
N SER A 341 -9.14 -11.02 -16.61
CA SER A 341 -10.52 -11.55 -16.64
C SER A 341 -11.47 -10.86 -15.66
N LEU A 342 -10.92 -10.14 -14.68
CA LEU A 342 -11.66 -9.42 -13.65
C LEU A 342 -11.75 -7.91 -13.90
N LEU A 343 -11.05 -7.41 -14.91
CA LEU A 343 -11.02 -6.00 -15.26
C LEU A 343 -12.14 -5.63 -16.25
N LYS A 344 -12.41 -4.34 -16.38
CA LYS A 344 -13.26 -3.86 -17.48
C LYS A 344 -12.61 -4.19 -18.80
N SER A 345 -13.36 -4.78 -19.73
CA SER A 345 -12.87 -4.94 -21.09
C SER A 345 -12.62 -3.55 -21.70
N ALA A 346 -11.58 -3.43 -22.53
CA ALA A 346 -11.25 -2.19 -23.24
C ALA A 346 -12.42 -1.77 -24.16
N ASP A 347 -13.20 -2.72 -24.67
CA ASP A 347 -14.42 -2.48 -25.47
C ASP A 347 -15.60 -1.96 -24.65
N GLU A 348 -15.63 -2.25 -23.35
CA GLU A 348 -16.57 -1.66 -22.38
C GLU A 348 -16.04 -0.38 -21.74
N SER A 349 -14.86 0.08 -22.12
CA SER A 349 -14.36 1.38 -21.68
C SER A 349 -15.39 2.42 -22.11
N SER A 350 -16.14 2.89 -21.14
CA SER A 350 -17.39 3.67 -21.22
C SER A 350 -17.29 4.95 -22.08
N GLN A 351 -16.14 5.25 -22.67
CA GLN A 351 -15.99 6.35 -23.62
C GLN A 351 -16.39 5.94 -25.04
N SER A 352 -16.01 4.75 -25.55
CA SER A 352 -16.37 4.34 -26.91
C SER A 352 -17.86 3.98 -26.99
N VAL A 353 -18.37 3.22 -26.02
CA VAL A 353 -19.80 2.87 -25.96
C VAL A 353 -20.66 4.11 -25.70
N LYS A 354 -20.26 5.00 -24.77
CA LYS A 354 -20.93 6.29 -24.57
C LYS A 354 -20.85 7.18 -25.81
N GLN A 355 -19.69 7.22 -26.46
CA GLN A 355 -19.49 8.00 -27.69
C GLN A 355 -20.34 7.44 -28.83
N GLN A 356 -20.38 6.12 -29.05
CA GLN A 356 -21.24 5.47 -30.03
C GLN A 356 -22.71 5.70 -29.71
N ARG A 357 -23.12 5.63 -28.43
CA ARG A 357 -24.48 5.90 -28.01
C ARG A 357 -24.87 7.36 -28.25
N ILE A 358 -23.97 8.32 -27.95
CA ILE A 358 -24.17 9.75 -28.24
C ILE A 358 -24.33 9.97 -29.73
N VAL A 359 -23.46 9.36 -30.56
CA VAL A 359 -23.52 9.48 -32.04
C VAL A 359 -24.83 8.87 -32.58
N SER A 360 -25.22 7.70 -32.09
CA SER A 360 -26.48 7.03 -32.44
C SER A 360 -27.71 7.88 -32.09
N LEU A 361 -27.79 8.43 -30.89
CA LEU A 361 -28.88 9.29 -30.45
C LEU A 361 -28.92 10.60 -31.25
N ARG A 362 -27.76 11.13 -31.64
CA ARG A 362 -27.67 12.29 -32.54
C ARG A 362 -28.16 11.98 -33.96
N GLY A 363 -27.82 10.79 -34.48
CA GLY A 363 -28.33 10.28 -35.76
C GLY A 363 -29.86 10.09 -35.78
N GLN A 364 -30.47 9.84 -34.62
CA GLN A 364 -31.93 9.78 -34.44
C GLN A 364 -32.58 11.17 -34.32
N GLY A 365 -31.80 12.27 -34.49
CA GLY A 365 -32.32 13.64 -34.48
C GLY A 365 -32.44 14.29 -33.10
N LYS A 366 -32.03 13.61 -32.00
CA LYS A 366 -32.13 14.17 -30.65
C LYS A 366 -31.20 15.37 -30.46
N SER A 367 -31.68 16.38 -29.76
CA SER A 367 -30.91 17.56 -29.37
C SER A 367 -29.85 17.22 -28.30
N TYR A 368 -28.82 18.08 -28.18
CA TYR A 368 -27.78 17.93 -27.15
C TYR A 368 -28.36 17.92 -25.71
N ALA A 369 -29.49 18.61 -25.48
CA ALA A 369 -30.17 18.65 -24.21
C ALA A 369 -30.87 17.33 -23.89
N GLU A 370 -31.56 16.75 -24.87
CA GLU A 370 -32.22 15.43 -24.72
C GLU A 370 -31.22 14.30 -24.52
N ILE A 371 -30.11 14.29 -25.29
CA ILE A 371 -29.03 13.31 -25.13
C ILE A 371 -28.37 13.43 -23.74
N ALA A 372 -28.12 14.65 -23.28
CA ALA A 372 -27.54 14.92 -21.96
C ALA A 372 -28.47 14.40 -20.84
N SER A 373 -29.78 14.65 -20.96
CA SER A 373 -30.79 14.19 -19.99
C SER A 373 -30.92 12.67 -19.98
N GLU A 374 -31.00 12.03 -21.16
CA GLU A 374 -31.16 10.58 -21.30
C GLU A 374 -29.97 9.79 -20.77
N LEU A 375 -28.75 10.31 -20.97
CA LEU A 375 -27.50 9.64 -20.56
C LEU A 375 -26.97 10.10 -19.19
N GLY A 376 -27.65 11.02 -18.51
CA GLY A 376 -27.23 11.57 -17.22
C GLY A 376 -25.87 12.28 -17.26
N ILE A 377 -25.53 12.97 -18.39
CA ILE A 377 -24.26 13.66 -18.61
C ILE A 377 -24.45 15.13 -18.92
N SER A 378 -23.37 15.93 -18.86
CA SER A 378 -23.48 17.34 -19.21
C SER A 378 -23.56 17.57 -20.72
N LYS A 379 -24.24 18.67 -21.16
CA LYS A 379 -24.26 19.10 -22.57
C LYS A 379 -22.86 19.32 -23.14
N ALA A 380 -21.92 19.80 -22.31
CA ALA A 380 -20.52 19.96 -22.70
C ALA A 380 -19.82 18.64 -23.02
N THR A 381 -20.18 17.56 -22.30
CA THR A 381 -19.68 16.19 -22.56
C THR A 381 -20.23 15.67 -23.89
N VAL A 382 -21.52 15.88 -24.17
CA VAL A 382 -22.14 15.50 -25.45
C VAL A 382 -21.45 16.24 -26.62
N SER A 383 -21.24 17.55 -26.51
CA SER A 383 -20.57 18.36 -27.51
C SER A 383 -19.15 17.87 -27.82
N ARG A 384 -18.33 17.64 -26.77
CA ARG A 384 -16.95 17.13 -26.92
C ARG A 384 -16.91 15.76 -27.60
N ALA A 385 -17.83 14.86 -27.24
CA ALA A 385 -17.89 13.51 -27.80
C ALA A 385 -18.23 13.57 -29.31
N LEU A 386 -19.16 14.43 -29.70
CA LEU A 386 -19.54 14.61 -31.13
C LEU A 386 -18.45 15.29 -31.94
N SER A 387 -17.70 16.25 -31.39
CA SER A 387 -16.54 16.87 -32.05
C SER A 387 -15.45 15.84 -32.33
N LYS A 388 -15.10 15.02 -31.33
CA LYS A 388 -14.10 13.96 -31.46
C LYS A 388 -14.50 12.87 -32.49
N ALA A 389 -15.81 12.57 -32.59
CA ALA A 389 -16.31 11.63 -33.60
C ALA A 389 -16.22 12.18 -35.03
N LYS A 390 -16.25 13.50 -35.19
CA LYS A 390 -16.09 14.16 -36.53
C LYS A 390 -14.63 14.24 -36.98
N GLU A 391 -13.68 14.25 -36.06
CA GLU A 391 -12.24 14.27 -36.37
C GLU A 391 -11.69 12.87 -36.70
N SER A 392 -12.45 11.80 -36.43
CA SER A 392 -12.08 10.41 -36.68
C SER A 392 -12.65 9.83 -37.98
N VAL A 393 -13.38 10.62 -38.80
CA VAL A 393 -13.90 10.32 -40.13
C VAL A 393 -13.19 11.18 -41.15
#